data_0beb9026998559b76fcd479130dfcbb3
#
_entry.id   0beb9026998559b76fcd479130dfcbb3
#
_cell.length_a   1.000
_cell.length_b   1.000
_cell.length_c   1.000
_cell.angle_alpha   90.00
_cell.angle_beta   90.00
_cell.angle_gamma   90.00
#
_symmetry.space_group_name_H-M   'P 1'
#
loop_
_entity.id
_entity.type
_entity.pdbx_description
1 polymer ?
#
loop_
_entity_poly.entity_id
_entity_poly.type
_entity_poly.pdbx_seq_one_letter_code
_entity_poly.pdbx_strand_id
1 'polypeptide(L)'
;LATKAGFDNVRIERATYTTADGTEKQGMPAVIASRPAAEGYPTILLYAHHDVQPAGNLDLWDTEPFVATRKGDRLYGRGAADDKAGILVHLAALAALNETLGEDFKLGVKLFIEGEEEAGSPSFVSFLNTYREELSADYIVVADSANWRAGVPALTTSLRGVASGDIEVRVGSHAIHSGMFGGPMLDAHTLMAQLLATLHDATGAVAVEGLHRAPEPELEYAEADFRSDSGILDSVPLAGTGSVAS
;
A
#
# COMPACT_ATOMS: atom_id res chain seq x y z
N LEU A 1 20.46 4.34 -10.60
CA LEU A 1 19.65 5.57 -10.54
C LEU A 1 20.07 6.40 -9.33
N ALA A 2 20.03 5.86 -8.10
CA ALA A 2 20.40 6.60 -6.89
C ALA A 2 21.79 7.26 -6.97
N THR A 3 22.80 6.54 -7.47
CA THR A 3 24.14 7.11 -7.71
C THR A 3 24.11 8.33 -8.65
N LYS A 4 23.27 8.27 -9.70
CA LYS A 4 23.09 9.43 -10.61
C LYS A 4 22.35 10.61 -9.97
N ALA A 5 21.57 10.34 -8.93
CA ALA A 5 20.88 11.37 -8.14
C ALA A 5 21.78 12.00 -7.03
N GLY A 6 23.06 11.64 -6.99
CA GLY A 6 24.04 12.24 -6.09
C GLY A 6 24.22 11.51 -4.75
N PHE A 7 23.90 10.20 -4.70
CA PHE A 7 24.21 9.37 -3.55
C PHE A 7 25.51 8.58 -3.78
N ASP A 8 26.46 8.71 -2.89
CA ASP A 8 27.78 8.07 -3.01
C ASP A 8 27.84 6.69 -2.30
N ASN A 9 26.92 6.43 -1.37
CA ASN A 9 26.93 5.26 -0.49
C ASN A 9 25.73 4.32 -0.72
N VAL A 10 25.32 4.15 -1.97
CA VAL A 10 24.21 3.24 -2.33
C VAL A 10 24.59 1.81 -1.98
N ARG A 11 23.78 1.17 -1.13
CA ARG A 11 23.96 -0.22 -0.70
C ARG A 11 22.69 -1.02 -0.90
N ILE A 12 22.85 -2.33 -1.05
CA ILE A 12 21.77 -3.31 -1.07
C ILE A 12 21.91 -4.13 0.20
N GLU A 13 20.91 -4.05 1.05
CA GLU A 13 20.92 -4.66 2.37
C GLU A 13 19.73 -5.60 2.55
N ARG A 14 19.82 -6.48 3.54
CA ARG A 14 18.76 -7.42 3.91
C ARG A 14 18.71 -7.53 5.43
N ALA A 15 17.55 -7.89 5.96
CA ALA A 15 17.40 -8.29 7.35
C ALA A 15 16.83 -9.70 7.43
N THR A 16 17.04 -10.37 8.57
CA THR A 16 16.40 -11.65 8.86
C THR A 16 15.14 -11.44 9.67
N TYR A 17 14.23 -12.38 9.57
CA TYR A 17 13.01 -12.42 10.38
C TYR A 17 12.67 -13.86 10.76
N THR A 18 11.87 -14.03 11.80
CA THR A 18 11.41 -15.35 12.26
C THR A 18 9.95 -15.55 11.90
N THR A 19 9.66 -16.61 11.19
CA THR A 19 8.29 -17.01 10.83
C THR A 19 7.53 -17.54 12.07
N ALA A 20 6.21 -17.67 11.97
CA ALA A 20 5.36 -18.12 13.07
C ALA A 20 5.73 -19.54 13.59
N ASP A 21 6.31 -20.38 12.75
CA ASP A 21 6.82 -21.72 13.11
C ASP A 21 8.23 -21.71 13.73
N GLY A 22 8.80 -20.51 13.94
CA GLY A 22 10.14 -20.35 14.53
C GLY A 22 11.30 -20.45 13.53
N THR A 23 11.04 -20.56 12.23
CA THR A 23 12.09 -20.64 11.21
C THR A 23 12.67 -19.25 10.94
N GLU A 24 14.01 -19.13 10.97
CA GLU A 24 14.67 -17.90 10.54
C GLU A 24 14.76 -17.86 9.01
N LYS A 25 14.38 -16.72 8.44
CA LYS A 25 14.46 -16.44 6.99
C LYS A 25 15.12 -15.10 6.73
N GLN A 26 15.76 -15.00 5.58
CA GLN A 26 16.29 -13.73 5.09
C GLN A 26 15.22 -13.01 4.26
N GLY A 27 14.99 -11.72 4.54
CA GLY A 27 14.12 -10.85 3.77
C GLY A 27 14.67 -10.54 2.38
N MET A 28 13.85 -9.97 1.54
CA MET A 28 14.24 -9.51 0.20
C MET A 28 15.16 -8.30 0.28
N PRO A 29 15.91 -8.00 -0.80
CA PRO A 29 16.87 -6.90 -0.78
C PRO A 29 16.16 -5.55 -0.76
N ALA A 30 16.64 -4.65 0.08
CA ALA A 30 16.27 -3.24 0.04
C ALA A 30 17.46 -2.38 -0.37
N VAL A 31 17.19 -1.25 -1.02
CA VAL A 31 18.22 -0.28 -1.37
C VAL A 31 18.20 0.84 -0.33
N ILE A 32 19.34 1.10 0.30
CA ILE A 32 19.52 2.24 1.18
C ILE A 32 20.64 3.14 0.67
N ALA A 33 20.45 4.45 0.84
CA ALA A 33 21.46 5.44 0.51
C ALA A 33 21.26 6.69 1.38
N SER A 34 22.31 7.48 1.55
CA SER A 34 22.20 8.72 2.30
C SER A 34 23.11 9.81 1.75
N ARG A 35 22.69 11.04 1.98
CA ARG A 35 23.44 12.26 1.83
C ARG A 35 23.25 13.09 3.11
N PRO A 36 24.32 13.52 3.80
CA PRO A 36 24.19 14.23 5.06
C PRO A 36 23.57 15.62 4.86
N ALA A 37 22.87 16.11 5.89
CA ALA A 37 22.44 17.48 5.96
C ALA A 37 23.62 18.41 6.24
N ALA A 38 23.54 19.67 5.81
CA ALA A 38 24.37 20.73 6.34
C ALA A 38 23.99 21.01 7.81
N GLU A 39 24.91 21.62 8.58
CA GLU A 39 24.66 21.93 9.97
C GLU A 39 23.38 22.76 10.18
N GLY A 40 22.50 22.28 11.07
CA GLY A 40 21.23 22.91 11.41
C GLY A 40 20.09 22.64 10.43
N TYR A 41 20.29 21.83 9.39
CA TYR A 41 19.23 21.46 8.45
C TYR A 41 18.66 20.07 8.73
N PRO A 42 17.35 19.86 8.50
CA PRO A 42 16.71 18.59 8.73
C PRO A 42 17.08 17.54 7.68
N THR A 43 16.81 16.28 8.02
CA THR A 43 16.95 15.13 7.14
C THR A 43 15.57 14.58 6.75
N ILE A 44 15.41 14.23 5.49
CA ILE A 44 14.20 13.62 4.93
C ILE A 44 14.54 12.19 4.52
N LEU A 45 13.69 11.23 4.91
CA LEU A 45 13.71 9.86 4.41
C LEU A 45 12.69 9.73 3.29
N LEU A 46 13.13 9.29 2.13
CA LEU A 46 12.32 9.00 0.95
C LEU A 46 12.09 7.49 0.88
N TYR A 47 10.82 7.07 1.00
CA TYR A 47 10.42 5.67 0.95
C TYR A 47 9.63 5.37 -0.32
N ALA A 48 9.89 4.22 -0.90
CA ALA A 48 9.15 3.57 -1.97
C ALA A 48 9.49 2.08 -1.98
N HIS A 49 8.83 1.24 -2.80
CA HIS A 49 9.20 -0.15 -2.95
C HIS A 49 9.51 -0.56 -4.40
N HIS A 50 10.27 -1.62 -4.60
CA HIS A 50 10.67 -2.05 -5.94
C HIS A 50 10.13 -3.41 -6.36
N ASP A 51 9.63 -4.19 -5.42
CA ASP A 51 8.92 -5.43 -5.70
C ASP A 51 7.54 -5.15 -6.32
N VAL A 52 6.91 -6.17 -6.83
CA VAL A 52 5.64 -6.04 -7.56
C VAL A 52 4.81 -7.29 -7.40
N GLN A 53 3.50 -7.14 -7.45
CA GLN A 53 2.57 -8.27 -7.50
C GLN A 53 2.79 -9.16 -8.74
N PRO A 54 2.46 -10.45 -8.66
CA PRO A 54 2.39 -11.32 -9.84
C PRO A 54 1.46 -10.75 -10.92
N ALA A 55 1.69 -11.13 -12.17
CA ALA A 55 0.85 -10.70 -13.28
C ALA A 55 -0.61 -11.14 -13.17
N GLY A 56 -0.89 -12.22 -12.45
CA GLY A 56 -2.22 -12.82 -12.39
C GLY A 56 -2.61 -13.50 -13.71
N ASN A 57 -3.87 -13.39 -14.11
CA ASN A 57 -4.34 -13.96 -15.37
C ASN A 57 -3.83 -13.13 -16.57
N LEU A 58 -3.00 -13.74 -17.39
CA LEU A 58 -2.38 -13.09 -18.55
C LEU A 58 -3.39 -12.68 -19.63
N ASP A 59 -4.53 -13.37 -19.73
CA ASP A 59 -5.57 -13.04 -20.70
C ASP A 59 -6.27 -11.69 -20.44
N LEU A 60 -6.06 -11.12 -19.24
CA LEU A 60 -6.59 -9.81 -18.87
C LEU A 60 -5.64 -8.64 -19.20
N TRP A 61 -4.47 -8.95 -19.76
CA TRP A 61 -3.48 -7.93 -20.10
C TRP A 61 -3.53 -7.58 -21.59
N ASP A 62 -3.60 -6.29 -21.90
CA ASP A 62 -3.48 -5.76 -23.26
C ASP A 62 -2.02 -5.68 -23.76
N THR A 63 -1.05 -5.87 -22.86
CA THR A 63 0.38 -5.82 -23.11
C THR A 63 1.10 -6.87 -22.27
N GLU A 64 2.33 -7.21 -22.61
CA GLU A 64 3.16 -8.06 -21.76
C GLU A 64 3.34 -7.41 -20.38
N PRO A 65 2.96 -8.07 -19.26
CA PRO A 65 2.92 -7.46 -17.93
C PRO A 65 4.24 -6.85 -17.46
N PHE A 66 5.36 -7.50 -17.77
CA PHE A 66 6.70 -7.09 -17.31
C PHE A 66 7.52 -6.36 -18.38
N VAL A 67 6.88 -5.96 -19.47
CA VAL A 67 7.50 -5.14 -20.52
C VAL A 67 6.85 -3.76 -20.53
N ALA A 68 7.61 -2.74 -20.14
CA ALA A 68 7.13 -1.36 -20.14
C ALA A 68 6.69 -0.95 -21.55
N THR A 69 5.39 -0.80 -21.75
CA THR A 69 4.79 -0.52 -23.05
C THR A 69 4.14 0.85 -23.07
N ARG A 70 4.60 1.75 -23.93
CA ARG A 70 4.01 3.07 -24.09
C ARG A 70 2.83 3.04 -25.05
N LYS A 71 1.66 3.54 -24.61
CA LYS A 71 0.48 3.77 -25.44
C LYS A 71 0.02 5.22 -25.24
N GLY A 72 0.24 6.05 -26.23
CA GLY A 72 -0.06 7.49 -26.13
C GLY A 72 0.84 8.18 -25.09
N ASP A 73 0.22 8.81 -24.10
CA ASP A 73 0.86 9.52 -22.99
C ASP A 73 1.06 8.63 -21.72
N ARG A 74 0.66 7.37 -21.80
CA ARG A 74 0.71 6.44 -20.67
C ARG A 74 1.74 5.33 -20.85
N LEU A 75 2.31 4.87 -19.74
CA LEU A 75 3.20 3.73 -19.65
C LEU A 75 2.47 2.58 -18.94
N TYR A 76 2.37 1.44 -19.59
CA TYR A 76 1.74 0.24 -19.07
C TYR A 76 2.78 -0.81 -18.69
N GLY A 77 2.55 -1.48 -17.57
CA GLY A 77 3.37 -2.58 -17.08
C GLY A 77 3.15 -2.82 -15.59
N ARG A 78 3.31 -4.06 -15.14
CA ARG A 78 3.27 -4.40 -13.72
C ARG A 78 4.39 -3.66 -12.98
N GLY A 79 4.02 -2.91 -11.91
CA GLY A 79 4.96 -2.09 -11.16
C GLY A 79 5.27 -0.73 -11.79
N ALA A 80 4.63 -0.35 -12.93
CA ALA A 80 4.86 0.97 -13.53
C ALA A 80 4.33 2.10 -12.66
N ALA A 81 3.15 1.92 -12.04
CA ALA A 81 2.57 2.86 -11.09
C ALA A 81 2.92 2.48 -9.65
N ASP A 82 2.77 1.22 -9.31
CA ASP A 82 2.95 0.63 -8.00
C ASP A 82 4.17 -0.32 -8.01
N ASP A 83 5.37 0.10 -7.51
CA ASP A 83 5.64 1.48 -7.05
C ASP A 83 6.93 2.04 -7.68
N LYS A 84 7.29 1.62 -8.90
CA LYS A 84 8.46 2.21 -9.58
C LYS A 84 8.26 3.69 -9.94
N ALA A 85 7.00 4.15 -10.04
CA ALA A 85 6.69 5.56 -10.20
C ALA A 85 7.14 6.35 -8.97
N GLY A 86 6.87 5.88 -7.75
CA GLY A 86 7.31 6.51 -6.51
C GLY A 86 8.82 6.65 -6.42
N ILE A 87 9.56 5.59 -6.78
CA ILE A 87 11.03 5.67 -6.87
C ILE A 87 11.46 6.81 -7.82
N LEU A 88 10.84 6.89 -9.01
CA LEU A 88 11.19 7.90 -10.00
C LEU A 88 10.77 9.30 -9.59
N VAL A 89 9.64 9.46 -8.90
CA VAL A 89 9.19 10.75 -8.36
C VAL A 89 10.22 11.29 -7.36
N HIS A 90 10.69 10.47 -6.43
CA HIS A 90 11.75 10.86 -5.51
C HIS A 90 13.03 11.31 -6.22
N LEU A 91 13.50 10.50 -7.17
CA LEU A 91 14.74 10.81 -7.89
C LEU A 91 14.60 12.03 -8.82
N ALA A 92 13.44 12.22 -9.44
CA ALA A 92 13.16 13.39 -10.26
C ALA A 92 13.08 14.68 -9.43
N ALA A 93 12.43 14.62 -8.26
CA ALA A 93 12.39 15.73 -7.32
C ALA A 93 13.79 16.13 -6.86
N LEU A 94 14.64 15.15 -6.49
CA LEU A 94 16.03 15.44 -6.14
C LEU A 94 16.84 16.02 -7.29
N ALA A 95 16.65 15.52 -8.50
CA ALA A 95 17.32 16.09 -9.69
C ALA A 95 16.92 17.54 -9.90
N ALA A 96 15.62 17.86 -9.83
CA ALA A 96 15.12 19.22 -9.97
C ALA A 96 15.64 20.15 -8.85
N LEU A 97 15.67 19.68 -7.60
CA LEU A 97 16.20 20.45 -6.48
C LEU A 97 17.71 20.70 -6.62
N ASN A 98 18.47 19.69 -7.02
CA ASN A 98 19.90 19.84 -7.26
C ASN A 98 20.19 20.82 -8.41
N GLU A 99 19.41 20.77 -9.48
CA GLU A 99 19.57 21.70 -10.61
C GLU A 99 19.20 23.14 -10.24
N THR A 100 18.13 23.31 -9.42
CA THR A 100 17.59 24.63 -9.08
C THR A 100 18.36 25.30 -7.94
N LEU A 101 18.72 24.55 -6.91
CA LEU A 101 19.32 25.06 -5.68
C LEU A 101 20.85 24.84 -5.62
N GLY A 102 21.38 23.85 -6.33
CA GLY A 102 22.80 23.54 -6.33
C GLY A 102 23.35 23.38 -4.89
N GLU A 103 24.36 24.17 -4.53
CA GLU A 103 24.97 24.18 -3.21
C GLU A 103 24.04 24.70 -2.09
N ASP A 104 22.95 25.38 -2.42
CA ASP A 104 21.95 25.83 -1.46
C ASP A 104 20.97 24.73 -1.06
N PHE A 105 21.00 23.56 -1.71
CA PHE A 105 20.26 22.39 -1.27
C PHE A 105 20.96 21.71 -0.08
N LYS A 106 20.58 22.10 1.13
CA LYS A 106 21.27 21.77 2.39
C LYS A 106 20.62 20.67 3.20
N LEU A 107 19.45 20.17 2.76
CA LEU A 107 18.75 19.09 3.46
C LEU A 107 19.53 17.77 3.40
N GLY A 108 19.53 17.04 4.50
CA GLY A 108 19.90 15.63 4.49
C GLY A 108 18.84 14.81 3.73
N VAL A 109 19.29 13.85 2.97
CA VAL A 109 18.38 12.95 2.25
C VAL A 109 18.81 11.51 2.48
N LYS A 110 17.86 10.71 2.90
CA LYS A 110 17.99 9.25 2.99
C LYS A 110 17.04 8.59 2.02
N LEU A 111 17.44 7.49 1.44
CA LEU A 111 16.64 6.68 0.54
C LEU A 111 16.48 5.29 1.13
N PHE A 112 15.25 4.82 1.22
CA PHE A 112 14.91 3.46 1.58
C PHE A 112 13.90 2.91 0.56
N ILE A 113 14.37 2.02 -0.31
CA ILE A 113 13.53 1.36 -1.31
C ILE A 113 13.41 -0.10 -0.89
N GLU A 114 12.24 -0.46 -0.41
CA GLU A 114 11.92 -1.79 0.10
C GLU A 114 11.75 -2.79 -1.05
N GLY A 115 11.92 -4.08 -0.77
CA GLY A 115 11.84 -5.15 -1.77
C GLY A 115 10.85 -6.25 -1.44
N GLU A 116 9.94 -6.06 -0.47
CA GLU A 116 8.96 -7.07 -0.05
C GLU A 116 7.64 -6.46 0.46
N GLU A 117 7.32 -5.23 0.07
CA GLU A 117 6.09 -4.55 0.46
C GLU A 117 4.86 -5.35 0.04
N GLU A 118 4.83 -5.77 -1.21
CA GLU A 118 3.75 -6.55 -1.83
C GLU A 118 3.61 -7.99 -1.28
N ALA A 119 4.60 -8.43 -0.50
CA ALA A 119 4.57 -9.69 0.25
C ALA A 119 4.23 -9.50 1.74
N GLY A 120 3.82 -8.30 2.16
CA GLY A 120 3.47 -7.95 3.53
C GLY A 120 4.66 -7.64 4.42
N SER A 121 5.79 -7.28 3.85
CA SER A 121 6.98 -6.75 4.52
C SER A 121 7.45 -7.57 5.73
N PRO A 122 7.64 -8.89 5.62
CA PRO A 122 7.91 -9.75 6.77
C PRO A 122 9.20 -9.40 7.53
N SER A 123 10.21 -8.84 6.87
CA SER A 123 11.46 -8.43 7.53
C SER A 123 11.52 -6.95 7.90
N PHE A 124 10.47 -6.17 7.62
CA PHE A 124 10.47 -4.70 7.75
C PHE A 124 10.87 -4.21 9.15
N VAL A 125 10.21 -4.74 10.19
CA VAL A 125 10.51 -4.35 11.58
C VAL A 125 11.96 -4.67 11.95
N SER A 126 12.44 -5.84 11.56
CA SER A 126 13.83 -6.25 11.78
C SER A 126 14.81 -5.37 11.00
N PHE A 127 14.47 -5.02 9.76
CA PHE A 127 15.26 -4.11 8.93
C PHE A 127 15.37 -2.73 9.57
N LEU A 128 14.25 -2.14 9.99
CA LEU A 128 14.23 -0.84 10.65
C LEU A 128 15.02 -0.84 11.96
N ASN A 129 14.96 -1.92 12.74
CA ASN A 129 15.74 -2.05 13.96
C ASN A 129 17.25 -2.16 13.69
N THR A 130 17.64 -2.90 12.66
CA THR A 130 19.05 -3.10 12.27
C THR A 130 19.67 -1.81 11.75
N TYR A 131 18.95 -1.06 10.94
CA TYR A 131 19.43 0.17 10.29
C TYR A 131 18.86 1.45 10.91
N ARG A 132 18.42 1.38 12.16
CA ARG A 132 17.68 2.45 12.85
C ARG A 132 18.38 3.81 12.78
N GLU A 133 19.65 3.86 13.09
CA GLU A 133 20.42 5.11 13.09
C GLU A 133 20.59 5.65 11.67
N GLU A 134 20.82 4.75 10.71
CA GLU A 134 21.00 5.11 9.31
C GLU A 134 19.71 5.63 8.68
N LEU A 135 18.55 5.08 9.06
CA LEU A 135 17.23 5.45 8.52
C LEU A 135 16.53 6.54 9.35
N SER A 136 17.08 6.93 10.52
CA SER A 136 16.48 8.00 11.33
C SER A 136 16.44 9.32 10.55
N ALA A 137 15.29 9.99 10.55
CA ALA A 137 15.07 11.24 9.84
C ALA A 137 14.05 12.11 10.58
N ASP A 138 14.04 13.42 10.28
CA ASP A 138 13.06 14.37 10.85
C ASP A 138 11.71 14.26 10.15
N TYR A 139 11.73 13.92 8.86
CA TYR A 139 10.53 13.76 8.02
C TYR A 139 10.64 12.50 7.19
N ILE A 140 9.49 11.86 6.94
CA ILE A 140 9.39 10.71 6.03
C ILE A 140 8.39 11.07 4.93
N VAL A 141 8.80 10.85 3.68
CA VAL A 141 7.95 10.99 2.50
C VAL A 141 7.78 9.62 1.87
N VAL A 142 6.56 9.12 1.93
CA VAL A 142 6.16 7.84 1.32
C VAL A 142 5.56 8.15 -0.06
N ALA A 143 6.16 7.63 -1.14
CA ALA A 143 5.67 7.82 -2.50
C ALA A 143 5.03 6.53 -3.03
N ASP A 144 4.06 6.03 -2.26
CA ASP A 144 3.29 4.82 -2.54
C ASP A 144 1.80 5.16 -2.48
N SER A 145 1.41 6.13 -3.29
CA SER A 145 0.02 6.57 -3.43
C SER A 145 -0.22 7.22 -4.79
N ALA A 146 -1.47 7.17 -5.25
CA ALA A 146 -1.85 7.79 -6.52
C ALA A 146 -2.14 9.29 -6.37
N ASN A 147 -1.96 10.04 -7.44
CA ASN A 147 -2.57 11.36 -7.59
C ASN A 147 -4.09 11.23 -7.68
N TRP A 148 -4.79 12.33 -7.39
CA TRP A 148 -6.25 12.40 -7.53
C TRP A 148 -6.72 11.95 -8.92
N ARG A 149 -6.07 12.43 -9.97
CA ARG A 149 -6.24 12.01 -11.37
C ARG A 149 -5.03 12.45 -12.21
N ALA A 150 -4.91 11.93 -13.41
CA ALA A 150 -3.84 12.32 -14.32
C ALA A 150 -3.82 13.85 -14.53
N GLY A 151 -2.65 14.47 -14.34
CA GLY A 151 -2.47 15.92 -14.47
C GLY A 151 -2.92 16.76 -13.27
N VAL A 152 -3.45 16.13 -12.21
CA VAL A 152 -3.85 16.80 -10.97
C VAL A 152 -2.99 16.28 -9.81
N PRO A 153 -1.92 16.99 -9.42
CA PRO A 153 -1.09 16.59 -8.28
C PRO A 153 -1.92 16.56 -6.99
N ALA A 154 -1.65 15.59 -6.13
CA ALA A 154 -2.30 15.49 -4.83
C ALA A 154 -1.32 15.01 -3.75
N LEU A 155 -1.60 15.36 -2.51
CA LEU A 155 -0.95 14.81 -1.33
C LEU A 155 -1.97 14.00 -0.55
N THR A 156 -1.65 12.74 -0.27
CA THR A 156 -2.43 11.91 0.63
C THR A 156 -2.19 12.37 2.07
N THR A 157 -3.23 12.85 2.73
CA THR A 157 -3.13 13.41 4.09
C THR A 157 -3.62 12.46 5.17
N SER A 158 -4.35 11.41 4.80
CA SER A 158 -4.84 10.39 5.71
C SER A 158 -5.06 9.06 4.97
N LEU A 159 -5.02 7.97 5.72
CA LEU A 159 -5.30 6.62 5.23
C LEU A 159 -6.34 5.98 6.14
N ARG A 160 -7.12 5.05 5.58
CA ARG A 160 -8.00 4.19 6.37
C ARG A 160 -7.16 3.21 7.18
N GLY A 161 -7.55 2.97 8.43
CA GLY A 161 -7.01 1.89 9.22
C GLY A 161 -7.43 0.53 8.65
N VAL A 162 -6.61 -0.49 8.88
CA VAL A 162 -6.89 -1.88 8.54
C VAL A 162 -6.79 -2.71 9.82
N ALA A 163 -7.80 -3.54 10.06
CA ALA A 163 -7.76 -4.59 11.07
C ALA A 163 -8.10 -5.92 10.39
N SER A 164 -7.31 -6.94 10.64
CA SER A 164 -7.52 -8.28 10.11
C SER A 164 -7.64 -9.28 11.24
N GLY A 165 -8.35 -10.37 10.98
CA GLY A 165 -8.51 -11.46 11.94
C GLY A 165 -9.20 -12.65 11.30
N ASP A 166 -9.15 -13.77 11.99
CA ASP A 166 -9.80 -15.00 11.56
C ASP A 166 -11.08 -15.20 12.36
N ILE A 167 -12.16 -15.59 11.67
CA ILE A 167 -13.43 -15.95 12.29
C ILE A 167 -13.67 -17.45 12.05
N GLU A 168 -13.76 -18.22 13.11
CA GLU A 168 -14.10 -19.63 13.04
C GLU A 168 -15.51 -19.87 13.62
N VAL A 169 -16.38 -20.52 12.84
CA VAL A 169 -17.70 -20.99 13.31
C VAL A 169 -17.68 -22.52 13.36
N ARG A 170 -17.83 -23.06 14.55
CA ARG A 170 -17.83 -24.50 14.79
C ARG A 170 -19.20 -24.96 15.35
N VAL A 171 -19.89 -25.83 14.62
CA VAL A 171 -21.23 -26.34 14.98
C VAL A 171 -21.23 -27.78 15.42
N GLY A 172 -20.11 -28.48 15.31
CA GLY A 172 -19.97 -29.87 15.72
C GLY A 172 -18.54 -30.24 16.09
N SER A 173 -18.33 -31.35 16.79
CA SER A 173 -17.01 -31.86 17.15
C SER A 173 -16.34 -32.66 16.03
N HIS A 174 -17.08 -33.04 15.02
CA HIS A 174 -16.63 -33.82 13.85
C HIS A 174 -17.58 -33.61 12.66
N ALA A 175 -17.16 -34.04 11.48
CA ALA A 175 -18.00 -34.06 10.30
C ALA A 175 -19.17 -35.04 10.46
N ILE A 176 -20.34 -34.64 9.99
CA ILE A 176 -21.57 -35.44 10.08
C ILE A 176 -22.18 -35.64 8.69
N HIS A 177 -23.01 -36.68 8.56
CA HIS A 177 -23.78 -36.94 7.35
C HIS A 177 -25.00 -36.02 7.34
N SER A 178 -25.08 -35.09 6.39
CA SER A 178 -26.15 -34.08 6.29
C SER A 178 -27.56 -34.69 6.12
N GLY A 179 -27.67 -35.78 5.38
CA GLY A 179 -28.95 -36.49 5.18
C GLY A 179 -29.50 -37.13 6.45
N MET A 180 -28.65 -37.42 7.45
CA MET A 180 -29.07 -38.03 8.72
C MET A 180 -29.29 -36.99 9.82
N PHE A 181 -28.53 -35.95 9.87
CA PHE A 181 -28.46 -34.98 10.99
C PHE A 181 -28.75 -33.55 10.62
N GLY A 182 -28.80 -33.21 9.31
CA GLY A 182 -28.85 -31.85 8.83
C GLY A 182 -30.11 -31.06 9.17
N GLY A 183 -31.28 -31.72 9.40
CA GLY A 183 -32.53 -31.03 9.67
C GLY A 183 -32.50 -30.09 10.90
N PRO A 184 -32.18 -30.59 12.10
CA PRO A 184 -32.16 -29.77 13.32
C PRO A 184 -30.83 -29.07 13.59
N MET A 185 -29.78 -29.37 12.87
CA MET A 185 -28.49 -28.69 13.03
C MET A 185 -28.40 -27.41 12.21
N LEU A 186 -27.89 -26.35 12.86
CA LEU A 186 -27.56 -25.14 12.16
C LEU A 186 -26.32 -25.37 11.29
N ASP A 187 -26.36 -24.92 10.05
CA ASP A 187 -25.24 -24.98 9.13
C ASP A 187 -24.20 -23.89 9.46
N ALA A 188 -22.93 -24.27 9.53
CA ALA A 188 -21.85 -23.37 9.88
C ALA A 188 -21.70 -22.20 8.88
N HIS A 189 -21.92 -22.44 7.57
CA HIS A 189 -21.84 -21.41 6.56
C HIS A 189 -22.99 -20.39 6.70
N THR A 190 -24.20 -20.87 7.01
CA THR A 190 -25.36 -20.01 7.27
C THR A 190 -25.10 -19.13 8.50
N LEU A 191 -24.56 -19.69 9.57
CA LEU A 191 -24.22 -18.94 10.78
C LEU A 191 -23.10 -17.92 10.50
N MET A 192 -22.08 -18.30 9.73
CA MET A 192 -21.03 -17.39 9.32
C MET A 192 -21.59 -16.22 8.51
N ALA A 193 -22.45 -16.50 7.52
CA ALA A 193 -23.09 -15.46 6.72
C ALA A 193 -23.94 -14.51 7.58
N GLN A 194 -24.71 -15.04 8.54
CA GLN A 194 -25.48 -14.22 9.49
C GLN A 194 -24.56 -13.34 10.35
N LEU A 195 -23.45 -13.90 10.86
CA LEU A 195 -22.49 -13.15 11.65
C LEU A 195 -21.85 -12.01 10.82
N LEU A 196 -21.37 -12.31 9.62
CA LEU A 196 -20.78 -11.30 8.72
C LEU A 196 -21.79 -10.21 8.37
N ALA A 197 -23.06 -10.57 8.17
CA ALA A 197 -24.11 -9.57 7.89
C ALA A 197 -24.32 -8.57 9.04
N THR A 198 -23.97 -8.91 10.28
CA THR A 198 -24.10 -7.97 11.42
C THR A 198 -23.03 -6.89 11.44
N LEU A 199 -21.96 -7.04 10.65
CA LEU A 199 -20.90 -6.04 10.57
C LEU A 199 -21.32 -4.78 9.79
N HIS A 200 -22.44 -4.86 9.08
CA HIS A 200 -23.00 -3.75 8.32
C HIS A 200 -24.50 -3.60 8.61
N ASP A 201 -25.01 -2.39 8.52
CA ASP A 201 -26.44 -2.13 8.61
C ASP A 201 -27.14 -2.31 7.26
N ALA A 202 -28.44 -2.06 7.20
CA ALA A 202 -29.23 -2.21 5.99
C ALA A 202 -28.85 -1.27 4.84
N THR A 203 -28.10 -0.22 5.11
CA THR A 203 -27.55 0.71 4.09
C THR A 203 -26.16 0.32 3.63
N GLY A 204 -25.55 -0.72 4.21
CA GLY A 204 -24.17 -1.12 3.96
C GLY A 204 -23.14 -0.32 4.75
N ALA A 205 -23.57 0.56 5.64
CA ALA A 205 -22.66 1.27 6.54
C ALA A 205 -22.14 0.32 7.63
N VAL A 206 -20.88 0.52 8.05
CA VAL A 206 -20.25 -0.29 9.11
C VAL A 206 -21.00 -0.14 10.42
N ALA A 207 -21.41 -1.29 11.03
CA ALA A 207 -22.20 -1.37 12.26
C ALA A 207 -21.40 -1.91 13.46
N VAL A 208 -20.07 -1.88 13.39
CA VAL A 208 -19.17 -2.33 14.47
C VAL A 208 -19.07 -1.24 15.53
N GLU A 209 -19.47 -1.58 16.77
CA GLU A 209 -19.38 -0.66 17.91
C GLU A 209 -17.93 -0.34 18.26
N GLY A 210 -17.66 0.92 18.59
CA GLY A 210 -16.33 1.39 18.98
C GLY A 210 -15.37 1.65 17.80
N LEU A 211 -15.79 1.41 16.57
CA LEU A 211 -14.98 1.77 15.41
C LEU A 211 -14.89 3.29 15.28
N HIS A 212 -13.67 3.81 15.22
CA HIS A 212 -13.45 5.24 14.99
C HIS A 212 -13.83 5.61 13.54
N ARG A 213 -14.61 6.66 13.39
CA ARG A 213 -14.97 7.24 12.10
C ARG A 213 -14.25 8.58 11.93
N ALA A 214 -13.64 8.80 10.80
CA ALA A 214 -13.12 10.11 10.44
C ALA A 214 -14.29 11.11 10.26
N PRO A 215 -14.03 12.41 10.44
CA PRO A 215 -15.00 13.43 10.03
C PRO A 215 -15.25 13.37 8.53
N GLU A 216 -16.37 13.94 8.09
CA GLU A 216 -16.64 14.09 6.65
C GLU A 216 -15.47 14.79 5.97
N PRO A 217 -15.02 14.28 4.83
CA PRO A 217 -13.90 14.88 4.09
C PRO A 217 -14.31 16.24 3.52
N GLU A 218 -13.37 17.17 3.47
CA GLU A 218 -13.59 18.50 2.88
C GLU A 218 -13.66 18.47 1.35
N LEU A 219 -13.24 17.35 0.75
CA LEU A 219 -13.20 17.18 -0.70
C LEU A 219 -14.53 16.62 -1.21
N GLU A 220 -15.15 17.32 -2.15
CA GLU A 220 -16.31 16.81 -2.88
C GLU A 220 -15.87 15.89 -4.03
N TYR A 221 -16.39 14.66 -4.03
CA TYR A 221 -16.23 13.72 -5.12
C TYR A 221 -17.60 13.42 -5.73
N ALA A 222 -17.87 13.89 -6.93
CA ALA A 222 -19.14 13.66 -7.59
C ALA A 222 -19.35 12.15 -7.84
N GLU A 223 -20.56 11.64 -7.55
CA GLU A 223 -20.88 10.21 -7.76
C GLU A 223 -20.61 9.75 -9.19
N ALA A 224 -20.88 10.60 -10.18
CA ALA A 224 -20.64 10.27 -11.59
C ALA A 224 -19.13 10.05 -11.87
N ASP A 225 -18.26 10.88 -11.28
CA ASP A 225 -16.81 10.74 -11.40
C ASP A 225 -16.35 9.47 -10.69
N PHE A 226 -16.84 9.23 -9.48
CA PHE A 226 -16.52 8.01 -8.71
C PHE A 226 -16.91 6.74 -9.47
N ARG A 227 -18.11 6.67 -10.07
CA ARG A 227 -18.54 5.53 -10.86
C ARG A 227 -17.69 5.34 -12.12
N SER A 228 -17.31 6.42 -12.77
CA SER A 228 -16.41 6.39 -13.92
C SER A 228 -15.01 5.90 -13.55
N ASP A 229 -14.45 6.39 -12.44
CA ASP A 229 -13.09 6.09 -12.02
C ASP A 229 -12.97 4.69 -11.40
N SER A 230 -14.00 4.24 -10.66
CA SER A 230 -14.02 2.93 -9.99
C SER A 230 -14.52 1.79 -10.89
N GLY A 231 -15.27 2.10 -11.95
CA GLY A 231 -15.92 1.08 -12.80
C GLY A 231 -17.09 0.35 -12.13
N ILE A 232 -17.62 0.84 -11.02
CA ILE A 232 -18.80 0.26 -10.37
C ILE A 232 -20.01 0.35 -11.32
N LEU A 233 -20.77 -0.73 -11.41
CA LEU A 233 -21.96 -0.78 -12.28
C LEU A 233 -23.04 0.19 -11.79
N ASP A 234 -23.76 0.83 -12.71
CA ASP A 234 -24.84 1.77 -12.40
C ASP A 234 -25.97 1.14 -11.57
N SER A 235 -26.18 -0.17 -11.72
CA SER A 235 -27.19 -0.92 -10.97
C SER A 235 -26.80 -1.24 -9.52
N VAL A 236 -25.55 -1.01 -9.12
CA VAL A 236 -25.06 -1.30 -7.77
C VAL A 236 -25.20 -0.04 -6.91
N PRO A 237 -25.98 -0.11 -5.80
CA PRO A 237 -26.07 1.01 -4.87
C PRO A 237 -24.72 1.25 -4.16
N LEU A 238 -24.43 2.50 -3.85
CA LEU A 238 -23.30 2.84 -2.99
C LEU A 238 -23.62 2.49 -1.53
N ALA A 239 -22.61 2.12 -0.77
CA ALA A 239 -22.75 1.82 0.65
C ALA A 239 -22.91 3.12 1.47
N GLY A 240 -23.71 3.03 2.55
CA GLY A 240 -23.93 4.17 3.44
C GLY A 240 -24.93 5.18 2.91
N THR A 241 -25.01 6.31 3.60
CA THR A 241 -25.97 7.42 3.31
C THR A 241 -25.25 8.76 3.13
N GLY A 242 -23.94 8.76 3.18
CA GLY A 242 -23.09 9.95 3.06
C GLY A 242 -22.73 10.34 1.63
N SER A 243 -21.80 11.27 1.52
CA SER A 243 -21.18 11.62 0.24
C SER A 243 -20.25 10.50 -0.25
N VAL A 244 -19.93 10.52 -1.53
CA VAL A 244 -19.02 9.56 -2.16
C VAL A 244 -17.56 9.79 -1.69
N ALA A 245 -17.25 10.97 -1.21
CA ALA A 245 -15.95 11.27 -0.65
C ALA A 245 -15.78 10.56 0.70
N SER A 246 -14.88 9.64 0.80
CA SER A 246 -14.62 8.84 2.01
C SER A 246 -13.15 8.95 2.45
#